data_aedf1a0f3b134e016e510837f894944d
#
_entry.id   aedf1a0f3b134e016e510837f894944d
#
_cell.length_a   1.000
_cell.length_b   1.000
_cell.length_c   1.000
_cell.angle_alpha   90.00
_cell.angle_beta   90.00
_cell.angle_gamma   90.00
#
_symmetry.space_group_name_H-M   'P 1'
#
loop_
_entity.id
_entity.type
_entity.pdbx_description
1 polymer ?
#
loop_
_entity_poly.entity_id
_entity_poly.type
_entity_poly.pdbx_seq_one_letter_code
_entity_poly.pdbx_strand_id
1 'polypeptide(L)'
;MAHIALETTITAPIGAVFAVLRTPARRPEWMTNLHDVRNVTGQDVDESWEYTYTMLGRPFTGKIYVRELEVPSYMKLEVTGGIAGSQEWRLTGAPDGTTVLRFTFDYAVPLTLGGTLADKLFIERQNERQMRTALENLKHLVEHDYGAQAQERGA
;
A
#
# COMPACT_ATOMS: atom_id res chain seq x y z
N MET A 1 18.88 4.72 4.72
CA MET A 1 17.45 4.66 4.32
C MET A 1 17.11 3.23 3.93
N ALA A 2 16.00 2.74 4.43
CA ALA A 2 15.53 1.40 4.11
C ALA A 2 14.81 1.39 2.76
N HIS A 3 14.85 0.26 2.06
CA HIS A 3 14.24 0.09 0.76
C HIS A 3 13.50 -1.24 0.70
N ILE A 4 12.24 -1.20 0.26
CA ILE A 4 11.43 -2.38 0.01
C ILE A 4 11.05 -2.37 -1.48
N ALA A 5 11.20 -3.54 -2.14
CA ALA A 5 10.74 -3.74 -3.51
C ALA A 5 10.02 -5.09 -3.57
N LEU A 6 8.74 -5.06 -3.89
CA LEU A 6 7.88 -6.25 -3.93
C LEU A 6 7.08 -6.28 -5.23
N GLU A 7 6.72 -7.49 -5.66
CA GLU A 7 5.91 -7.70 -6.86
C GLU A 7 4.91 -8.81 -6.61
N THR A 8 3.70 -8.65 -7.13
CA THR A 8 2.70 -9.72 -7.12
C THR A 8 1.86 -9.65 -8.39
N THR A 9 1.29 -10.77 -8.79
CA THR A 9 0.36 -10.85 -9.92
C THR A 9 -1.04 -11.09 -9.38
N ILE A 10 -1.98 -10.26 -9.80
CA ILE A 10 -3.38 -10.28 -9.35
C ILE A 10 -4.27 -10.69 -10.52
N THR A 11 -5.13 -11.67 -10.29
CA THR A 11 -6.07 -12.17 -11.31
C THR A 11 -7.30 -11.27 -11.36
N ALA A 12 -7.09 -10.06 -11.85
CA ALA A 12 -8.13 -9.05 -12.05
C ALA A 12 -7.60 -7.99 -13.01
N PRO A 13 -8.49 -7.28 -13.72
CA PRO A 13 -8.08 -6.21 -14.63
C PRO A 13 -7.44 -5.04 -13.87
N ILE A 14 -6.57 -4.32 -14.57
CA ILE A 14 -5.80 -3.21 -13.99
C ILE A 14 -6.70 -2.15 -13.32
N GLY A 15 -7.84 -1.82 -13.92
CA GLY A 15 -8.78 -0.87 -13.33
C GLY A 15 -9.38 -1.31 -12.00
N ALA A 16 -9.67 -2.61 -11.87
CA ALA A 16 -10.20 -3.19 -10.63
C ALA A 16 -9.16 -3.15 -9.51
N VAL A 17 -7.91 -3.47 -9.82
CA VAL A 17 -6.81 -3.41 -8.86
C VAL A 17 -6.58 -1.98 -8.41
N PHE A 18 -6.48 -1.06 -9.35
CA PHE A 18 -6.19 0.34 -9.06
C PHE A 18 -7.30 1.01 -8.25
N ALA A 19 -8.55 0.67 -8.51
CA ALA A 19 -9.69 1.21 -7.78
C ALA A 19 -9.62 0.91 -6.27
N VAL A 20 -9.24 -0.32 -5.91
CA VAL A 20 -9.05 -0.70 -4.50
C VAL A 20 -7.82 -0.01 -3.92
N LEU A 21 -6.71 -0.05 -4.66
CA LEU A 21 -5.44 0.50 -4.21
C LEU A 21 -5.52 1.99 -3.89
N ARG A 22 -6.21 2.76 -4.74
CA ARG A 22 -6.28 4.21 -4.60
C ARG A 22 -7.30 4.70 -3.58
N THR A 23 -8.12 3.82 -3.00
CA THR A 23 -9.17 4.21 -2.07
C THR A 23 -8.64 4.18 -0.63
N PRO A 24 -8.36 5.35 -0.01
CA PRO A 24 -7.75 5.38 1.32
C PRO A 24 -8.55 4.64 2.38
N ALA A 25 -9.87 4.77 2.37
CA ALA A 25 -10.77 4.15 3.35
C ALA A 25 -10.72 2.61 3.31
N ARG A 26 -10.30 2.02 2.19
CA ARG A 26 -10.18 0.57 2.05
C ARG A 26 -8.82 0.02 2.47
N ARG A 27 -7.83 0.87 2.71
CA ARG A 27 -6.49 0.42 3.07
C ARG A 27 -6.44 -0.49 4.30
N PRO A 28 -7.18 -0.24 5.38
CA PRO A 28 -7.18 -1.17 6.52
C PRO A 28 -7.70 -2.57 6.20
N GLU A 29 -8.43 -2.75 5.11
CA GLU A 29 -8.93 -4.08 4.71
C GLU A 29 -7.81 -5.00 4.25
N TRP A 30 -6.70 -4.44 3.74
CA TRP A 30 -5.57 -5.24 3.27
C TRP A 30 -4.25 -4.92 3.96
N MET A 31 -4.09 -3.72 4.53
CA MET A 31 -2.93 -3.37 5.35
C MET A 31 -3.32 -3.51 6.83
N THR A 32 -3.13 -4.70 7.39
CA THR A 32 -3.62 -5.02 8.73
C THR A 32 -3.00 -4.19 9.85
N ASN A 33 -1.82 -3.62 9.62
CA ASN A 33 -1.14 -2.77 10.59
C ASN A 33 -1.53 -1.29 10.48
N LEU A 34 -2.34 -0.96 9.49
CA LEU A 34 -2.83 0.40 9.26
C LEU A 34 -4.23 0.53 9.87
N HIS A 35 -4.37 1.49 10.75
CA HIS A 35 -5.62 1.78 11.44
C HIS A 35 -5.99 3.24 11.25
N ASP A 36 -7.26 3.56 11.51
CA ASP A 36 -7.72 4.95 11.58
C ASP A 36 -7.33 5.81 10.38
N VAL A 37 -7.63 5.35 9.17
CA VAL A 37 -7.57 6.24 8.01
C VAL A 37 -8.65 7.28 8.18
N ARG A 38 -8.26 8.55 8.27
CA ARG A 38 -9.16 9.66 8.60
C ARG A 38 -8.78 10.93 7.87
N ASN A 39 -9.69 11.89 7.87
CA ASN A 39 -9.48 13.22 7.30
C ASN A 39 -9.00 13.17 5.85
N VAL A 40 -9.66 12.34 5.05
CA VAL A 40 -9.39 12.25 3.61
C VAL A 40 -9.83 13.55 2.97
N THR A 41 -8.89 14.26 2.32
CA THR A 41 -9.14 15.55 1.67
C THR A 41 -8.55 15.56 0.28
N GLY A 42 -9.18 16.32 -0.62
CA GLY A 42 -8.73 16.45 -2.00
C GLY A 42 -9.15 15.28 -2.86
N GLN A 43 -8.77 15.37 -4.13
CA GLN A 43 -8.99 14.32 -5.14
C GLN A 43 -7.78 14.29 -6.07
N ASP A 44 -7.44 13.11 -6.55
CA ASP A 44 -6.32 12.90 -7.48
C ASP A 44 -4.99 13.36 -6.88
N VAL A 45 -4.21 14.17 -7.62
CA VAL A 45 -2.97 14.75 -7.08
C VAL A 45 -3.33 15.72 -5.96
N ASP A 46 -2.56 15.68 -4.88
CA ASP A 46 -2.76 16.42 -3.62
C ASP A 46 -3.86 15.86 -2.71
N GLU A 47 -4.51 14.76 -3.07
CA GLU A 47 -5.32 14.02 -2.11
C GLU A 47 -4.44 13.62 -0.93
N SER A 48 -4.98 13.73 0.27
CA SER A 48 -4.24 13.37 1.48
C SER A 48 -5.15 12.74 2.51
N TRP A 49 -4.55 11.97 3.41
CA TRP A 49 -5.26 11.38 4.55
C TRP A 49 -4.30 11.16 5.71
N GLU A 50 -4.87 11.11 6.91
CA GLU A 50 -4.11 10.79 8.11
C GLU A 50 -4.24 9.30 8.41
N TYR A 51 -3.24 8.75 9.07
CA TYR A 51 -3.18 7.32 9.39
C TYR A 51 -2.57 7.07 10.76
N THR A 52 -2.88 5.91 11.31
CA THR A 52 -2.17 5.30 12.43
C THR A 52 -1.66 3.95 11.96
N TYR A 53 -0.36 3.72 12.10
CA TYR A 53 0.31 2.49 11.68
C TYR A 53 1.04 1.89 12.87
N THR A 54 0.92 0.58 13.07
CA THR A 54 1.58 -0.12 14.17
C THR A 54 2.80 -0.88 13.64
N MET A 55 3.95 -0.61 14.23
CA MET A 55 5.21 -1.28 13.92
C MET A 55 5.84 -1.74 15.24
N LEU A 56 6.11 -3.05 15.36
CA LEU A 56 6.67 -3.65 16.58
C LEU A 56 5.86 -3.29 17.84
N GLY A 57 4.53 -3.31 17.73
CA GLY A 57 3.63 -3.01 18.84
C GLY A 57 3.51 -1.54 19.20
N ARG A 58 4.14 -0.64 18.46
CA ARG A 58 4.09 0.82 18.71
C ARG A 58 3.29 1.52 17.63
N PRO A 59 2.38 2.43 18.00
CA PRO A 59 1.63 3.22 17.03
C PRO A 59 2.46 4.39 16.51
N PHE A 60 2.35 4.63 15.20
CA PHE A 60 2.92 5.81 14.54
C PHE A 60 1.79 6.49 13.78
N THR A 61 1.69 7.79 13.95
CA THR A 61 0.71 8.60 13.22
C THR A 61 1.40 9.48 12.21
N GLY A 62 0.70 9.81 11.15
CA GLY A 62 1.22 10.69 10.13
C GLY A 62 0.18 11.00 9.08
N LYS A 63 0.68 11.52 7.97
CA LYS A 63 -0.14 11.93 6.83
C LYS A 63 0.48 11.43 5.55
N ILE A 64 -0.37 11.00 4.63
CA ILE A 64 0.06 10.56 3.30
C ILE A 64 -0.51 11.52 2.27
N TYR A 65 0.32 11.86 1.28
CA TYR A 65 -0.04 12.73 0.17
C TYR A 65 0.13 11.99 -1.15
N VAL A 66 -0.84 12.13 -2.05
CA VAL A 66 -0.69 11.65 -3.43
C VAL A 66 0.11 12.71 -4.18
N ARG A 67 1.31 12.39 -4.62
CA ARG A 67 2.20 13.33 -5.31
C ARG A 67 2.15 13.19 -6.82
N GLU A 68 2.00 11.97 -7.31
CA GLU A 68 1.88 11.71 -8.75
C GLU A 68 0.81 10.64 -8.95
N LEU A 69 0.06 10.76 -10.03
CA LEU A 69 -1.04 9.86 -10.33
C LEU A 69 -1.22 9.74 -11.84
N GLU A 70 -1.15 8.49 -12.33
CA GLU A 70 -1.48 8.14 -13.72
C GLU A 70 -2.44 6.97 -13.69
N VAL A 71 -3.73 7.24 -13.75
CA VAL A 71 -4.78 6.21 -13.66
C VAL A 71 -4.80 5.38 -14.94
N PRO A 72 -4.80 4.05 -14.87
CA PRO A 72 -4.80 3.18 -13.71
C PRO A 72 -3.45 2.50 -13.43
N SER A 73 -2.35 3.10 -13.83
CA SER A 73 -1.04 2.43 -13.90
C SER A 73 0.00 2.88 -12.88
N TYR A 74 -0.18 4.05 -12.27
CA TYR A 74 0.89 4.58 -11.41
C TYR A 74 0.36 5.51 -10.33
N MET A 75 0.95 5.39 -9.15
CA MET A 75 0.67 6.28 -8.03
C MET A 75 1.93 6.42 -7.18
N LYS A 76 2.31 7.67 -6.90
CA LYS A 76 3.40 7.98 -5.98
C LYS A 76 2.84 8.67 -4.74
N LEU A 77 3.21 8.14 -3.59
CA LEU A 77 2.77 8.67 -2.30
C LEU A 77 3.96 9.17 -1.50
N GLU A 78 3.78 10.29 -0.82
CA GLU A 78 4.71 10.78 0.19
C GLU A 78 4.13 10.46 1.56
N VAL A 79 4.91 9.74 2.38
CA VAL A 79 4.54 9.35 3.73
C VAL A 79 5.28 10.26 4.69
N THR A 80 4.54 10.91 5.59
CA THR A 80 5.09 11.82 6.60
C THR A 80 4.68 11.40 8.00
N GLY A 81 5.32 11.98 9.02
CA GLY A 81 5.01 11.71 10.42
C GLY A 81 6.01 10.75 11.06
N GLY A 82 5.52 9.80 11.86
CA GLY A 82 6.38 8.84 12.56
C GLY A 82 7.22 7.97 11.65
N ILE A 83 6.72 7.70 10.44
CA ILE A 83 7.46 7.04 9.37
C ILE A 83 7.51 8.04 8.22
N ALA A 84 8.68 8.26 7.65
CA ALA A 84 8.84 9.21 6.56
C ALA A 84 9.48 8.54 5.35
N GLY A 85 8.89 8.73 4.17
CA GLY A 85 9.41 8.12 2.96
C GLY A 85 8.54 8.34 1.75
N SER A 86 8.83 7.57 0.69
CA SER A 86 8.15 7.65 -0.58
C SER A 86 7.78 6.26 -1.07
N GLN A 87 6.53 6.09 -1.46
CA GLN A 87 6.01 4.84 -2.02
C GLN A 87 5.68 5.04 -3.49
N GLU A 88 6.03 4.05 -4.30
CA GLU A 88 5.59 4.00 -5.69
C GLU A 88 4.84 2.70 -5.94
N TRP A 89 3.70 2.82 -6.60
CA TRP A 89 2.84 1.71 -6.99
C TRP A 89 2.70 1.73 -8.51
N ARG A 90 3.20 0.67 -9.17
CA ARG A 90 3.14 0.54 -10.63
C ARG A 90 2.35 -0.70 -10.99
N LEU A 91 1.39 -0.53 -11.90
CA LEU A 91 0.53 -1.60 -12.36
C LEU A 91 0.68 -1.77 -13.87
N THR A 92 0.84 -3.02 -14.29
CA THR A 92 0.93 -3.37 -15.71
C THR A 92 -0.10 -4.44 -16.01
N GLY A 93 -1.04 -4.14 -16.90
CA GLY A 93 -2.02 -5.12 -17.36
C GLY A 93 -1.40 -6.09 -18.34
N ALA A 94 -1.77 -7.38 -18.22
CA ALA A 94 -1.35 -8.42 -19.14
C ALA A 94 -2.49 -8.80 -20.11
N PRO A 95 -2.16 -9.38 -21.29
CA PRO A 95 -3.19 -9.77 -22.26
C PRO A 95 -4.20 -10.79 -21.73
N ASP A 96 -3.82 -11.58 -20.73
CA ASP A 96 -4.68 -12.60 -20.13
C ASP A 96 -5.67 -12.04 -19.09
N GLY A 97 -5.70 -10.71 -18.89
CA GLY A 97 -6.59 -10.08 -17.94
C GLY A 97 -6.06 -10.01 -16.51
N THR A 98 -4.80 -10.41 -16.29
CA THR A 98 -4.14 -10.25 -14.98
C THR A 98 -3.40 -8.93 -14.90
N THR A 99 -3.00 -8.55 -13.70
CA THR A 99 -2.26 -7.31 -13.44
C THR A 99 -1.01 -7.64 -12.62
N VAL A 100 0.14 -7.14 -13.07
CA VAL A 100 1.38 -7.19 -12.29
C VAL A 100 1.47 -5.90 -11.51
N LEU A 101 1.55 -6.02 -10.18
CA LEU A 101 1.69 -4.91 -9.26
C LEU A 101 3.12 -4.88 -8.72
N ARG A 102 3.80 -3.75 -8.90
CA ARG A 102 5.13 -3.49 -8.34
C ARG A 102 5.03 -2.38 -7.32
N PHE A 103 5.58 -2.64 -6.15
CA PHE A 103 5.59 -1.71 -5.03
C PHE A 103 7.02 -1.45 -4.61
N THR A 104 7.37 -0.17 -4.43
CA THR A 104 8.63 0.23 -3.81
C THR A 104 8.36 1.21 -2.67
N PHE A 105 9.16 1.12 -1.62
CA PHE A 105 9.07 2.03 -0.49
C PHE A 105 10.47 2.34 -0.01
N ASP A 106 10.84 3.61 -0.08
CA ASP A 106 12.08 4.15 0.48
C ASP A 106 11.70 4.94 1.72
N TYR A 107 12.21 4.55 2.89
CA TYR A 107 11.81 5.17 4.15
C TYR A 107 12.94 5.21 5.16
N ALA A 108 12.83 6.13 6.10
CA ALA A 108 13.72 6.22 7.25
C ALA A 108 13.17 5.37 8.39
N VAL A 109 14.01 4.49 8.95
CA VAL A 109 13.63 3.71 10.14
C VAL A 109 13.50 4.66 11.32
N PRO A 110 12.36 4.65 12.04
CA PRO A 110 12.20 5.53 13.20
C PRO A 110 13.25 5.23 14.28
N LEU A 111 13.96 6.27 14.71
CA LEU A 111 15.04 6.15 15.73
C LEU A 111 14.50 5.63 17.08
N THR A 112 13.23 5.84 17.35
CA THR A 112 12.56 5.38 18.57
C THR A 112 12.42 3.86 18.65
N LEU A 113 12.63 3.14 17.53
CA LEU A 113 12.53 1.68 17.48
C LEU A 113 13.87 0.98 17.73
N GLY A 114 14.99 1.71 17.76
CA GLY A 114 16.30 1.17 18.02
C GLY A 114 17.40 1.90 17.27
N GLY A 115 18.59 2.00 17.84
CA GLY A 115 19.72 2.76 17.31
C GLY A 115 20.87 1.92 16.77
N THR A 116 20.85 0.58 16.95
CA THR A 116 21.94 -0.28 16.48
C THR A 116 21.69 -0.75 15.05
N LEU A 117 22.74 -1.18 14.36
CA LEU A 117 22.61 -1.76 13.01
C LEU A 117 21.77 -3.03 13.04
N ALA A 118 21.93 -3.86 14.07
CA ALA A 118 21.14 -5.08 14.22
C ALA A 118 19.65 -4.78 14.38
N ASP A 119 19.32 -3.74 15.17
CA ASP A 119 17.95 -3.28 15.34
C ASP A 119 17.35 -2.82 14.02
N LYS A 120 18.09 -2.02 13.25
CA LYS A 120 17.65 -1.55 11.94
C LYS A 120 17.34 -2.70 10.99
N LEU A 121 18.23 -3.68 10.90
CA LEU A 121 18.03 -4.85 10.04
C LEU A 121 16.80 -5.65 10.45
N PHE A 122 16.58 -5.81 11.75
CA PHE A 122 15.41 -6.51 12.26
C PHE A 122 14.12 -5.77 11.88
N ILE A 123 14.10 -4.46 12.08
CA ILE A 123 12.95 -3.61 11.77
C ILE A 123 12.65 -3.64 10.26
N GLU A 124 13.67 -3.51 9.42
CA GLU A 124 13.53 -3.56 7.97
C GLU A 124 12.92 -4.88 7.51
N ARG A 125 13.39 -6.00 8.06
CA ARG A 125 12.86 -7.33 7.72
C ARG A 125 11.43 -7.50 8.17
N GLN A 126 11.07 -7.01 9.36
CA GLN A 126 9.70 -7.05 9.86
C GLN A 126 8.78 -6.22 8.99
N ASN A 127 9.19 -5.01 8.62
CA ASN A 127 8.39 -4.14 7.79
C ASN A 127 8.20 -4.71 6.38
N GLU A 128 9.25 -5.28 5.79
CA GLU A 128 9.14 -5.95 4.50
C GLU A 128 8.16 -7.13 4.57
N ARG A 129 8.23 -7.93 5.63
CA ARG A 129 7.32 -9.05 5.83
C ARG A 129 5.87 -8.58 5.97
N GLN A 130 5.64 -7.50 6.69
CA GLN A 130 4.31 -6.91 6.82
C GLN A 130 3.77 -6.40 5.48
N MET A 131 4.62 -5.75 4.68
CA MET A 131 4.22 -5.28 3.35
C MET A 131 3.96 -6.42 2.39
N ARG A 132 4.73 -7.50 2.48
CA ARG A 132 4.50 -8.71 1.70
C ARG A 132 3.13 -9.32 2.02
N THR A 133 2.79 -9.39 3.30
CA THR A 133 1.47 -9.84 3.75
C THR A 133 0.36 -8.90 3.25
N ALA A 134 0.59 -7.60 3.29
CA ALA A 134 -0.37 -6.61 2.80
C ALA A 134 -0.65 -6.81 1.31
N LEU A 135 0.37 -7.04 0.49
CA LEU A 135 0.19 -7.29 -0.95
C LEU A 135 -0.57 -8.60 -1.20
N GLU A 136 -0.32 -9.65 -0.43
CA GLU A 136 -1.08 -10.90 -0.51
C GLU A 136 -2.56 -10.65 -0.15
N ASN A 137 -2.81 -9.89 0.90
CA ASN A 137 -4.17 -9.53 1.29
C ASN A 137 -4.87 -8.70 0.20
N LEU A 138 -4.17 -7.74 -0.39
CA LEU A 138 -4.70 -6.94 -1.50
C LEU A 138 -5.08 -7.82 -2.68
N LYS A 139 -4.20 -8.74 -3.05
CA LYS A 139 -4.45 -9.72 -4.11
C LYS A 139 -5.74 -10.49 -3.85
N HIS A 140 -5.86 -11.09 -2.67
CA HIS A 140 -7.05 -11.89 -2.32
C HIS A 140 -8.31 -11.03 -2.27
N LEU A 141 -8.23 -9.83 -1.74
CA LEU A 141 -9.37 -8.91 -1.68
C LEU A 141 -9.88 -8.54 -3.07
N VAL A 142 -8.98 -8.13 -3.95
CA VAL A 142 -9.35 -7.73 -5.32
C VAL A 142 -9.89 -8.93 -6.11
N GLU A 143 -9.23 -10.07 -6.03
CA GLU A 143 -9.67 -11.28 -6.75
C GLU A 143 -11.05 -11.75 -6.27
N HIS A 144 -11.30 -11.66 -4.96
CA HIS A 144 -12.61 -12.00 -4.39
C HIS A 144 -13.69 -11.02 -4.86
N ASP A 145 -13.45 -9.72 -4.74
CA ASP A 145 -14.40 -8.69 -5.14
C ASP A 145 -14.71 -8.76 -6.63
N TYR A 146 -13.69 -8.92 -7.46
CA TYR A 146 -13.84 -9.02 -8.91
C TYR A 146 -14.58 -10.31 -9.30
N GLY A 147 -14.26 -11.44 -8.69
CA GLY A 147 -14.94 -12.71 -8.93
C GLY A 147 -16.42 -12.64 -8.56
N ALA A 148 -16.77 -12.01 -7.43
CA ALA A 148 -18.14 -11.83 -7.01
C ALA A 148 -18.92 -10.95 -7.99
N GLN A 149 -18.35 -9.86 -8.47
CA GLN A 149 -18.96 -8.98 -9.47
C GLN A 149 -19.17 -9.71 -10.81
N ALA A 150 -18.21 -10.52 -11.22
CA ALA A 150 -18.33 -11.30 -12.45
C ALA A 150 -19.46 -12.34 -12.35
N GLN A 151 -19.63 -12.97 -11.20
CA GLN A 151 -20.73 -13.91 -10.95
C GLN A 151 -22.09 -13.22 -10.99
N GLU A 152 -22.21 -12.04 -10.39
CA GLU A 152 -23.44 -11.26 -10.43
C GLU A 152 -23.81 -10.84 -11.85
N ARG A 153 -22.83 -10.48 -12.67
CA ARG A 153 -23.04 -10.09 -14.08
C ARG A 153 -23.38 -11.30 -14.96
N GLY A 154 -22.91 -12.49 -14.59
CA GLY A 154 -23.15 -13.71 -15.33
C GLY A 154 -24.44 -14.46 -14.98
N ALA A 155 -25.18 -13.94 -14.00
CA ALA A 155 -26.43 -14.56 -13.54
C ALA A 155 -27.64 -14.17 -14.37
#